data_98c6c772168249bd188be2db44ac6196
#
_entry.id   98c6c772168249bd188be2db44ac6196
#
_cell.length_a   1.000
_cell.length_b   1.000
_cell.length_c   1.000
_cell.angle_alpha   90.00
_cell.angle_beta   90.00
_cell.angle_gamma   90.00
#
_symmetry.space_group_name_H-M   'P 1'
#
loop_
_entity.id
_entity.type
_entity.pdbx_description
1 polymer ?
#
loop_
_entity_poly.entity_id
_entity_poly.type
_entity_poly.pdbx_seq_one_letter_code
_entity_poly.pdbx_strand_id
1 'polypeptide(L)'
;MRLDAITLEHFRNYAHQSVTFDPSVNVIVGENAQGKTNLLEAAVYLSCAKSPRARTEKEMISFEADAARLTGSVFSRGRDFTVEIELSRGKRRKMSVNQVPCKRAGDLSGVLNTVYFCPDDLLLIRDGAAARRRFMDLSLSQLRPRYDAALSEYNRLYDHKTRILRDAEEHPSLLDALPDFNLRMAQCGAILIYYRARFCKLLADYAASAHRECSGGREELTLAYRTVGTVADPMAPQETVFEQLMAHQRDHYHAELASRLCLSGPHKDDIEVSIGGAAARTFSSQGQTRTAALSLKLAERDIFRELTGFSPVLLLDDVLSELDPRRQEFVLNRISGGQVFITCCEEDRLETLLGGKVLHVENGKVI
;
A
#
# COMPACT_ATOMS: atom_id res chain seq x y z
N MET A 1 -1.62 -6.78 -17.69
CA MET A 1 -2.67 -6.09 -16.91
C MET A 1 -2.57 -4.61 -17.23
N ARG A 2 -3.70 -3.92 -17.45
CA ARG A 2 -3.72 -2.47 -17.71
C ARG A 2 -5.07 -1.86 -17.33
N LEU A 3 -5.06 -0.58 -17.03
CA LEU A 3 -6.22 0.27 -16.84
C LEU A 3 -6.48 1.00 -18.16
N ASP A 4 -7.57 0.69 -18.84
CA ASP A 4 -7.88 1.24 -20.16
C ASP A 4 -8.59 2.59 -20.06
N ALA A 5 -9.44 2.77 -19.04
CA ALA A 5 -10.15 4.02 -18.79
C ALA A 5 -10.52 4.17 -17.31
N ILE A 6 -10.74 5.41 -16.91
CA ILE A 6 -11.31 5.75 -15.60
C ILE A 6 -12.38 6.82 -15.76
N THR A 7 -13.47 6.68 -15.02
CA THR A 7 -14.49 7.74 -14.87
C THR A 7 -14.61 8.08 -13.39
N LEU A 8 -14.54 9.36 -13.08
CA LEU A 8 -14.62 9.92 -11.73
C LEU A 8 -15.81 10.86 -11.64
N GLU A 9 -16.64 10.72 -10.62
CA GLU A 9 -17.74 11.60 -10.29
C GLU A 9 -17.58 12.05 -8.83
N HIS A 10 -17.46 13.36 -8.61
CA HIS A 10 -17.31 13.99 -7.29
C HIS A 10 -16.17 13.40 -6.44
N PHE A 11 -15.09 12.97 -7.10
CA PHE A 11 -13.92 12.40 -6.44
C PHE A 11 -12.83 13.47 -6.28
N ARG A 12 -12.46 13.77 -5.04
CA ARG A 12 -11.48 14.82 -4.73
C ARG A 12 -11.86 16.16 -5.38
N ASN A 13 -11.03 16.68 -6.30
CA ASN A 13 -11.28 17.89 -7.07
C ASN A 13 -11.92 17.63 -8.45
N TYR A 14 -12.20 16.36 -8.80
CA TYR A 14 -12.88 16.01 -10.05
C TYR A 14 -14.39 16.00 -9.84
N ALA A 15 -15.12 16.95 -10.46
CA ALA A 15 -16.58 16.96 -10.43
C ALA A 15 -17.14 15.85 -11.33
N HIS A 16 -16.70 15.79 -12.57
CA HIS A 16 -16.95 14.70 -13.53
C HIS A 16 -15.82 14.66 -14.55
N GLN A 17 -15.16 13.50 -14.67
CA GLN A 17 -14.09 13.31 -15.64
C GLN A 17 -14.06 11.88 -16.14
N SER A 18 -13.96 11.70 -17.45
CA SER A 18 -13.71 10.42 -18.09
C SER A 18 -12.42 10.50 -18.89
N VAL A 19 -11.51 9.53 -18.70
CA VAL A 19 -10.19 9.52 -19.33
C VAL A 19 -9.89 8.12 -19.84
N THR A 20 -9.38 8.03 -21.07
CA THR A 20 -8.81 6.79 -21.63
C THR A 20 -7.30 6.84 -21.60
N PHE A 21 -6.66 5.71 -21.43
CA PHE A 21 -5.21 5.60 -21.26
C PHE A 21 -4.54 4.81 -22.38
N ASP A 22 -3.26 5.10 -22.60
CA ASP A 22 -2.40 4.29 -23.43
C ASP A 22 -2.02 2.98 -22.70
N PRO A 23 -1.96 1.84 -23.39
CA PRO A 23 -1.63 0.56 -22.77
C PRO A 23 -0.18 0.48 -22.26
N SER A 24 0.70 1.40 -22.63
CA SER A 24 2.13 1.41 -22.26
C SER A 24 2.47 2.56 -21.31
N VAL A 25 2.53 3.80 -21.80
CA VAL A 25 2.97 4.95 -21.03
C VAL A 25 1.94 6.07 -21.09
N ASN A 26 1.64 6.63 -19.90
CA ASN A 26 0.79 7.81 -19.76
C ASN A 26 1.54 8.86 -18.94
N VAL A 27 1.81 10.00 -19.55
CA VAL A 27 2.43 11.14 -18.89
C VAL A 27 1.33 12.13 -18.52
N ILE A 28 1.21 12.44 -17.24
CA ILE A 28 0.20 13.37 -16.70
C ILE A 28 0.89 14.65 -16.30
N VAL A 29 0.64 15.70 -17.06
CA VAL A 29 1.29 17.01 -16.93
C VAL A 29 0.33 18.03 -16.32
N GLY A 30 0.84 18.93 -15.51
CA GLY A 30 0.09 20.05 -14.95
C GLY A 30 0.78 20.62 -13.72
N GLU A 31 0.40 21.81 -13.34
CA GLU A 31 0.93 22.46 -12.14
C GLU A 31 0.58 21.69 -10.86
N ASN A 32 1.21 22.08 -9.75
CA ASN A 32 0.90 21.50 -8.46
C ASN A 32 -0.55 21.78 -8.04
N ALA A 33 -1.15 20.83 -7.32
CA ALA A 33 -2.53 20.89 -6.85
C ALA A 33 -3.64 20.84 -7.92
N GLN A 34 -3.31 20.63 -9.22
CA GLN A 34 -4.32 20.54 -10.28
C GLN A 34 -5.13 19.24 -10.26
N GLY A 35 -4.63 18.17 -9.65
CA GLY A 35 -5.35 16.89 -9.53
C GLY A 35 -4.59 15.67 -10.04
N LYS A 36 -3.35 15.80 -10.52
CA LYS A 36 -2.51 14.70 -11.02
C LYS A 36 -2.47 13.51 -10.04
N THR A 37 -2.06 13.78 -8.80
CA THR A 37 -2.01 12.80 -7.72
C THR A 37 -3.39 12.17 -7.41
N ASN A 38 -4.48 12.96 -7.53
CA ASN A 38 -5.83 12.45 -7.27
C ASN A 38 -6.27 11.44 -8.33
N LEU A 39 -5.84 11.61 -9.59
CA LEU A 39 -6.09 10.63 -10.66
C LEU A 39 -5.34 9.31 -10.39
N LEU A 40 -4.07 9.38 -9.96
CA LEU A 40 -3.32 8.19 -9.56
C LEU A 40 -3.90 7.53 -8.30
N GLU A 41 -4.33 8.31 -7.31
CA GLU A 41 -5.02 7.81 -6.11
C GLU A 41 -6.28 7.01 -6.47
N ALA A 42 -7.04 7.49 -7.47
CA ALA A 42 -8.22 6.77 -7.95
C ALA A 42 -7.87 5.41 -8.56
N ALA A 43 -6.78 5.30 -9.32
CA ALA A 43 -6.30 4.04 -9.87
C ALA A 43 -5.88 3.05 -8.76
N VAL A 44 -5.18 3.53 -7.71
CA VAL A 44 -4.86 2.71 -6.52
C VAL A 44 -6.14 2.28 -5.81
N TYR A 45 -7.09 3.19 -5.65
CA TYR A 45 -8.34 2.88 -4.95
C TYR A 45 -9.18 1.83 -5.68
N LEU A 46 -9.21 1.87 -7.02
CA LEU A 46 -9.85 0.84 -7.85
C LEU A 46 -9.20 -0.55 -7.69
N SER A 47 -7.92 -0.63 -7.35
CA SER A 47 -7.20 -1.91 -7.22
C SER A 47 -7.49 -2.65 -5.91
N CYS A 48 -7.69 -1.93 -4.81
CA CYS A 48 -7.78 -2.54 -3.48
C CYS A 48 -8.76 -1.86 -2.52
N ALA A 49 -9.50 -0.85 -2.99
CA ALA A 49 -10.41 -0.03 -2.17
C ALA A 49 -9.73 0.54 -0.91
N LYS A 50 -8.44 0.88 -1.02
CA LYS A 50 -7.63 1.57 -0.01
C LYS A 50 -6.90 2.73 -0.67
N SER A 51 -6.95 3.90 -0.03
CA SER A 51 -6.18 5.05 -0.50
C SER A 51 -4.76 5.02 0.07
N PRO A 52 -3.73 5.37 -0.70
CA PRO A 52 -2.37 5.55 -0.19
C PRO A 52 -2.25 6.79 0.71
N ARG A 53 -3.17 7.76 0.62
CA ARG A 53 -3.10 9.08 1.27
C ARG A 53 -4.20 9.33 2.28
N ALA A 54 -5.46 9.06 1.92
CA ALA A 54 -6.61 9.32 2.78
C ALA A 54 -6.63 8.39 3.99
N ARG A 55 -7.02 8.93 5.14
CA ARG A 55 -7.27 8.17 6.37
C ARG A 55 -8.69 7.63 6.40
N THR A 56 -9.63 8.40 5.84
CA THR A 56 -11.05 8.04 5.79
C THR A 56 -11.61 8.21 4.38
N GLU A 57 -12.61 7.42 4.03
CA GLU A 57 -13.27 7.49 2.71
C GLU A 57 -13.94 8.85 2.45
N LYS A 58 -14.34 9.55 3.50
CA LYS A 58 -14.96 10.90 3.41
C LYS A 58 -14.03 11.94 2.80
N GLU A 59 -12.72 11.77 2.98
CA GLU A 59 -11.70 12.69 2.44
C GLU A 59 -11.60 12.61 0.91
N MET A 60 -12.07 11.51 0.30
CA MET A 60 -12.04 11.31 -1.15
C MET A 60 -13.29 11.84 -1.86
N ILE A 61 -14.35 12.14 -1.11
CA ILE A 61 -15.58 12.74 -1.65
C ILE A 61 -15.39 14.26 -1.74
N SER A 62 -15.72 14.85 -2.88
CA SER A 62 -15.69 16.31 -3.06
C SER A 62 -16.46 17.03 -1.95
N PHE A 63 -15.99 18.22 -1.55
CA PHE A 63 -16.57 18.95 -0.42
C PHE A 63 -18.06 19.28 -0.62
N GLU A 64 -18.46 19.52 -1.86
CA GLU A 64 -19.82 19.92 -2.26
C GLU A 64 -20.76 18.73 -2.53
N ALA A 65 -20.29 17.49 -2.33
CA ALA A 65 -21.05 16.29 -2.66
C ALA A 65 -21.19 15.34 -1.45
N ASP A 66 -22.29 14.57 -1.45
CA ASP A 66 -22.56 13.53 -0.45
C ASP A 66 -22.02 12.15 -0.86
N ALA A 67 -21.69 11.98 -2.12
CA ALA A 67 -21.20 10.74 -2.66
C ALA A 67 -20.17 10.99 -3.76
N ALA A 68 -19.29 10.01 -3.99
CA ALA A 68 -18.38 9.95 -5.12
C ALA A 68 -18.49 8.59 -5.79
N ARG A 69 -18.27 8.55 -7.11
CA ARG A 69 -18.24 7.29 -7.87
C ARG A 69 -16.95 7.21 -8.69
N LEU A 70 -16.35 6.03 -8.67
CA LEU A 70 -15.19 5.69 -9.49
C LEU A 70 -15.56 4.48 -10.34
N THR A 71 -15.33 4.57 -11.64
CA THR A 71 -15.48 3.44 -12.57
C THR A 71 -14.17 3.25 -13.32
N GLY A 72 -13.63 2.04 -13.31
CA GLY A 72 -12.42 1.67 -14.02
C GLY A 72 -12.68 0.57 -15.04
N SER A 73 -12.24 0.76 -16.28
CA SER A 73 -12.17 -0.29 -17.30
C SER A 73 -10.79 -0.91 -17.29
N VAL A 74 -10.70 -2.19 -17.02
CA VAL A 74 -9.45 -2.91 -16.78
C VAL A 74 -9.35 -4.12 -17.70
N PHE A 75 -8.22 -4.27 -18.40
CA PHE A 75 -7.88 -5.52 -19.10
C PHE A 75 -6.90 -6.34 -18.26
N SER A 76 -7.30 -7.52 -17.87
CA SER A 76 -6.49 -8.41 -17.04
C SER A 76 -6.76 -9.88 -17.38
N ARG A 77 -5.72 -10.69 -17.41
CA ARG A 77 -5.83 -12.14 -17.66
C ARG A 77 -6.59 -12.50 -18.97
N GLY A 78 -6.41 -11.67 -20.00
CA GLY A 78 -7.09 -11.88 -21.29
C GLY A 78 -8.58 -11.54 -21.30
N ARG A 79 -9.09 -10.78 -20.32
CA ARG A 79 -10.51 -10.41 -20.18
C ARG A 79 -10.66 -8.95 -19.79
N ASP A 80 -11.81 -8.40 -20.15
CA ASP A 80 -12.22 -7.06 -19.73
C ASP A 80 -13.01 -7.13 -18.43
N PHE A 81 -12.70 -6.19 -17.52
CA PHE A 81 -13.38 -6.00 -16.26
C PHE A 81 -13.79 -4.55 -16.13
N THR A 82 -14.98 -4.33 -15.57
CA THR A 82 -15.42 -3.04 -15.09
C THR A 82 -15.45 -3.06 -13.56
N VAL A 83 -14.66 -2.23 -12.93
CA VAL A 83 -14.65 -2.05 -11.47
C VAL A 83 -15.40 -0.78 -11.15
N GLU A 84 -16.41 -0.85 -10.27
CA GLU A 84 -17.16 0.31 -9.81
C GLU A 84 -17.09 0.41 -8.30
N ILE A 85 -16.82 1.61 -7.79
CA ILE A 85 -16.82 1.90 -6.35
C ILE A 85 -17.62 3.18 -6.11
N GLU A 86 -18.62 3.09 -5.25
CA GLU A 86 -19.43 4.21 -4.79
C GLU A 86 -19.11 4.48 -3.31
N LEU A 87 -18.73 5.70 -3.02
CA LEU A 87 -18.49 6.24 -1.67
C LEU A 87 -19.67 7.13 -1.29
N SER A 88 -20.11 7.07 -0.04
CA SER A 88 -21.16 7.94 0.47
C SER A 88 -20.86 8.37 1.89
N ARG A 89 -21.16 9.63 2.23
CA ARG A 89 -21.00 10.12 3.60
C ARG A 89 -21.91 9.36 4.56
N GLY A 90 -21.33 8.76 5.61
CA GLY A 90 -22.09 8.04 6.64
C GLY A 90 -22.65 6.66 6.25
N LYS A 91 -22.36 6.16 5.05
CA LYS A 91 -22.75 4.82 4.61
C LYS A 91 -21.52 3.99 4.23
N ARG A 92 -21.66 2.67 4.29
CA ARG A 92 -20.63 1.76 3.81
C ARG A 92 -20.53 1.89 2.29
N ARG A 93 -19.29 1.92 1.76
CA ARG A 93 -19.05 1.91 0.31
C ARG A 93 -19.71 0.71 -0.37
N LYS A 94 -20.09 0.89 -1.62
CA LYS A 94 -20.54 -0.19 -2.51
C LYS A 94 -19.46 -0.42 -3.55
N MET A 95 -19.26 -1.68 -3.91
CA MET A 95 -18.28 -2.09 -4.90
C MET A 95 -18.86 -3.17 -5.78
N SER A 96 -18.51 -3.19 -7.06
CA SER A 96 -18.84 -4.26 -7.99
C SER A 96 -17.74 -4.50 -9.01
N VAL A 97 -17.67 -5.73 -9.52
CA VAL A 97 -16.85 -6.12 -10.66
C VAL A 97 -17.78 -6.73 -11.71
N ASN A 98 -17.81 -6.17 -12.90
CA ASN A 98 -18.76 -6.56 -13.96
C ASN A 98 -20.20 -6.61 -13.46
N GLN A 99 -20.64 -5.59 -12.71
CA GLN A 99 -21.95 -5.47 -12.08
C GLN A 99 -22.26 -6.50 -10.97
N VAL A 100 -21.31 -7.42 -10.67
CA VAL A 100 -21.44 -8.36 -9.55
C VAL A 100 -21.00 -7.67 -8.26
N PRO A 101 -21.89 -7.55 -7.25
CA PRO A 101 -21.55 -6.87 -6.01
C PRO A 101 -20.42 -7.56 -5.24
N CYS A 102 -19.43 -6.78 -4.80
CA CYS A 102 -18.34 -7.19 -3.94
C CYS A 102 -18.67 -6.87 -2.48
N LYS A 103 -18.50 -7.86 -1.60
CA LYS A 103 -18.79 -7.69 -0.16
C LYS A 103 -17.56 -7.17 0.61
N ARG A 104 -16.36 -7.45 0.14
CA ARG A 104 -15.07 -7.12 0.77
C ARG A 104 -14.13 -6.52 -0.25
N ALA A 105 -13.17 -5.71 0.20
CA ALA A 105 -12.12 -5.16 -0.65
C ALA A 105 -11.27 -6.27 -1.30
N GLY A 106 -11.03 -7.37 -0.59
CA GLY A 106 -10.33 -8.53 -1.14
C GLY A 106 -11.00 -9.17 -2.37
N ASP A 107 -12.29 -8.92 -2.62
CA ASP A 107 -13.00 -9.42 -3.82
C ASP A 107 -12.50 -8.70 -5.10
N LEU A 108 -11.83 -7.54 -4.98
CA LEU A 108 -11.17 -6.83 -6.08
C LEU A 108 -9.80 -7.42 -6.42
N SER A 109 -9.24 -8.26 -5.54
CA SER A 109 -7.87 -8.79 -5.70
C SER A 109 -7.69 -9.53 -7.03
N GLY A 110 -6.61 -9.16 -7.75
CA GLY A 110 -6.25 -9.78 -9.02
C GLY A 110 -7.02 -9.28 -10.24
N VAL A 111 -7.95 -8.33 -10.09
CA VAL A 111 -8.57 -7.62 -11.22
C VAL A 111 -7.60 -6.55 -11.70
N LEU A 112 -7.20 -5.65 -10.85
CA LEU A 112 -6.18 -4.63 -11.07
C LEU A 112 -5.14 -4.70 -9.95
N ASN A 113 -3.86 -4.70 -10.29
CA ASN A 113 -2.79 -4.52 -9.33
C ASN A 113 -2.02 -3.24 -9.67
N THR A 114 -1.72 -2.45 -8.66
CA THR A 114 -0.99 -1.19 -8.80
C THR A 114 0.21 -1.16 -7.86
N VAL A 115 1.30 -0.59 -8.31
CA VAL A 115 2.42 -0.18 -7.47
C VAL A 115 2.50 1.34 -7.55
N TYR A 116 2.22 2.00 -6.44
CA TYR A 116 2.22 3.45 -6.33
C TYR A 116 3.51 3.92 -5.67
N PHE A 117 4.23 4.80 -6.32
CA PHE A 117 5.44 5.41 -5.82
C PHE A 117 5.30 6.93 -5.80
N CYS A 118 5.54 7.54 -4.65
CA CYS A 118 5.44 8.98 -4.43
C CYS A 118 6.61 9.47 -3.54
N PRO A 119 6.84 10.78 -3.41
CA PRO A 119 7.90 11.32 -2.57
C PRO A 119 7.81 10.89 -1.10
N ASP A 120 6.61 10.67 -0.58
CA ASP A 120 6.40 10.18 0.79
C ASP A 120 6.94 8.76 1.03
N ASP A 121 7.25 7.99 -0.01
CA ASP A 121 7.87 6.67 0.14
C ASP A 121 9.31 6.74 0.71
N LEU A 122 9.94 7.92 0.73
CA LEU A 122 11.17 8.16 1.50
C LEU A 122 10.98 7.91 2.99
N LEU A 123 9.75 8.06 3.50
CA LEU A 123 9.37 7.76 4.88
C LEU A 123 9.47 6.26 5.19
N LEU A 124 9.47 5.36 4.18
CA LEU A 124 9.74 3.93 4.38
C LEU A 124 11.11 3.69 5.03
N ILE A 125 12.07 4.57 4.76
CA ILE A 125 13.43 4.48 5.28
C ILE A 125 13.59 5.30 6.56
N ARG A 126 13.05 6.53 6.58
CA ARG A 126 13.27 7.51 7.65
C ARG A 126 12.29 7.42 8.81
N ASP A 127 11.05 7.03 8.53
CA ASP A 127 9.98 7.02 9.51
C ASP A 127 9.95 5.75 10.35
N GLY A 128 8.99 5.75 11.30
CA GLY A 128 8.72 4.61 12.14
C GLY A 128 8.03 3.45 11.41
N ALA A 129 7.80 2.38 12.15
CA ALA A 129 7.21 1.13 11.67
C ALA A 129 5.82 1.30 10.98
N ALA A 130 5.09 2.38 11.28
CA ALA A 130 3.74 2.59 10.74
C ALA A 130 3.73 2.73 9.21
N ALA A 131 4.69 3.48 8.63
CA ALA A 131 4.83 3.64 7.18
C ALA A 131 5.12 2.28 6.51
N ARG A 132 6.05 1.50 7.06
CA ARG A 132 6.44 0.18 6.54
C ARG A 132 5.32 -0.86 6.67
N ARG A 133 4.57 -0.84 7.77
CA ARG A 133 3.37 -1.70 7.89
C ARG A 133 2.33 -1.33 6.83
N ARG A 134 2.05 -0.03 6.64
CA ARG A 134 1.10 0.43 5.62
C ARG A 134 1.52 0.00 4.21
N PHE A 135 2.81 0.09 3.89
CA PHE A 135 3.37 -0.40 2.64
C PHE A 135 3.10 -1.91 2.45
N MET A 136 3.45 -2.75 3.43
CA MET A 136 3.16 -4.19 3.38
C MET A 136 1.66 -4.46 3.24
N ASP A 137 0.82 -3.74 3.99
CA ASP A 137 -0.62 -3.93 4.02
C ASP A 137 -1.27 -3.58 2.68
N LEU A 138 -0.80 -2.52 2.00
CA LEU A 138 -1.28 -2.14 0.68
C LEU A 138 -0.93 -3.20 -0.37
N SER A 139 0.32 -3.66 -0.37
CA SER A 139 0.80 -4.68 -1.31
C SER A 139 0.10 -6.02 -1.09
N LEU A 140 0.09 -6.50 0.16
CA LEU A 140 -0.49 -7.80 0.50
C LEU A 140 -2.02 -7.86 0.35
N SER A 141 -2.72 -6.76 0.57
CA SER A 141 -4.18 -6.70 0.35
C SER A 141 -4.56 -6.87 -1.11
N GLN A 142 -3.74 -6.40 -2.04
CA GLN A 142 -3.95 -6.62 -3.47
C GLN A 142 -3.64 -8.05 -3.90
N LEU A 143 -2.66 -8.70 -3.25
CA LEU A 143 -2.14 -10.02 -3.63
C LEU A 143 -2.89 -11.18 -2.98
N ARG A 144 -3.45 -11.00 -1.78
CA ARG A 144 -3.95 -12.07 -0.91
C ARG A 144 -5.28 -11.70 -0.25
N PRO A 145 -6.43 -12.13 -0.79
CA PRO A 145 -7.75 -11.86 -0.18
C PRO A 145 -7.84 -12.32 1.29
N ARG A 146 -7.18 -13.44 1.65
CA ARG A 146 -7.14 -13.94 3.02
C ARG A 146 -6.39 -12.99 3.95
N TYR A 147 -5.33 -12.35 3.46
CA TYR A 147 -4.62 -11.32 4.21
C TYR A 147 -5.49 -10.10 4.47
N ASP A 148 -6.16 -9.58 3.44
CA ASP A 148 -7.04 -8.41 3.54
C ASP A 148 -8.20 -8.66 4.52
N ALA A 149 -8.80 -9.85 4.47
CA ALA A 149 -9.84 -10.24 5.41
C ALA A 149 -9.33 -10.27 6.87
N ALA A 150 -8.16 -10.88 7.09
CA ALA A 150 -7.53 -10.95 8.41
C ALA A 150 -7.12 -9.56 8.92
N LEU A 151 -6.59 -8.68 8.06
CA LEU A 151 -6.22 -7.31 8.40
C LEU A 151 -7.44 -6.48 8.82
N SER A 152 -8.53 -6.58 8.05
CA SER A 152 -9.76 -5.85 8.34
C SER A 152 -10.38 -6.28 9.67
N GLU A 153 -10.41 -7.60 9.95
CA GLU A 153 -10.91 -8.14 11.21
C GLU A 153 -9.98 -7.77 12.37
N TYR A 154 -8.67 -7.91 12.19
CA TYR A 154 -7.67 -7.56 13.20
C TYR A 154 -7.78 -6.09 13.63
N ASN A 155 -7.88 -5.16 12.67
CA ASN A 155 -8.00 -3.73 12.96
C ASN A 155 -9.28 -3.43 13.74
N ARG A 156 -10.42 -4.05 13.37
CA ARG A 156 -11.66 -3.92 14.10
C ARG A 156 -11.55 -4.42 15.55
N LEU A 157 -10.94 -5.59 15.75
CA LEU A 157 -10.73 -6.16 17.08
C LEU A 157 -9.76 -5.31 17.91
N TYR A 158 -8.71 -4.79 17.28
CA TYR A 158 -7.74 -3.89 17.91
C TYR A 158 -8.41 -2.61 18.45
N ASP A 159 -9.26 -1.97 17.63
CA ASP A 159 -9.99 -0.77 18.04
C ASP A 159 -10.93 -1.07 19.22
N HIS A 160 -11.64 -2.20 19.20
CA HIS A 160 -12.51 -2.62 20.28
C HIS A 160 -11.71 -2.95 21.55
N LYS A 161 -10.65 -3.75 21.45
CA LYS A 161 -9.79 -4.09 22.60
C LYS A 161 -9.19 -2.83 23.22
N THR A 162 -8.73 -1.88 22.40
CA THR A 162 -8.18 -0.61 22.90
C THR A 162 -9.23 0.19 23.70
N ARG A 163 -10.50 0.19 23.27
CA ARG A 163 -11.60 0.82 24.03
C ARG A 163 -11.85 0.08 25.34
N ILE A 164 -11.94 -1.25 25.33
CA ILE A 164 -12.09 -2.06 26.54
C ILE A 164 -11.00 -1.74 27.54
N LEU A 165 -9.72 -1.75 27.15
CA LEU A 165 -8.60 -1.46 28.03
C LEU A 165 -8.65 -0.05 28.61
N ARG A 166 -9.12 0.94 27.84
CA ARG A 166 -9.25 2.32 28.27
C ARG A 166 -10.38 2.50 29.29
N ASP A 167 -11.53 1.88 29.01
CA ASP A 167 -12.77 2.12 29.74
C ASP A 167 -12.95 1.13 30.93
N ALA A 168 -12.03 0.14 31.09
CA ALA A 168 -12.11 -0.93 32.08
C ALA A 168 -12.01 -0.46 33.54
N GLU A 169 -11.41 0.70 33.81
CA GLU A 169 -11.35 1.25 35.16
C GLU A 169 -12.73 1.69 35.64
N GLU A 170 -13.54 2.29 34.79
CA GLU A 170 -14.90 2.71 35.07
C GLU A 170 -15.91 1.56 34.96
N HIS A 171 -15.62 0.59 34.07
CA HIS A 171 -16.49 -0.52 33.74
C HIS A 171 -15.73 -1.86 33.77
N PRO A 172 -15.39 -2.42 34.95
CA PRO A 172 -14.56 -3.64 35.06
C PRO A 172 -15.14 -4.88 34.36
N SER A 173 -16.46 -4.98 34.20
CA SER A 173 -17.12 -6.09 33.47
C SER A 173 -16.75 -6.17 31.99
N LEU A 174 -16.21 -5.09 31.39
CA LEU A 174 -15.70 -5.13 30.02
C LEU A 174 -14.52 -6.10 29.86
N LEU A 175 -13.78 -6.35 30.95
CA LEU A 175 -12.64 -7.28 30.96
C LEU A 175 -13.05 -8.73 30.69
N ASP A 176 -14.30 -9.10 30.97
CA ASP A 176 -14.82 -10.45 30.72
C ASP A 176 -14.79 -10.82 29.24
N ALA A 177 -14.82 -9.83 28.35
CA ALA A 177 -14.75 -10.04 26.91
C ALA A 177 -13.31 -10.21 26.37
N LEU A 178 -12.27 -9.80 27.13
CA LEU A 178 -10.89 -9.80 26.65
C LEU A 178 -10.38 -11.16 26.16
N PRO A 179 -10.71 -12.31 26.80
CA PRO A 179 -10.25 -13.63 26.33
C PRO A 179 -10.65 -13.91 24.89
N ASP A 180 -11.91 -13.59 24.50
CA ASP A 180 -12.42 -13.82 23.15
C ASP A 180 -11.76 -12.87 22.14
N PHE A 181 -11.57 -11.60 22.51
CA PHE A 181 -10.84 -10.65 21.68
C PHE A 181 -9.38 -11.08 21.47
N ASN A 182 -8.71 -11.53 22.53
CA ASN A 182 -7.34 -12.01 22.49
C ASN A 182 -7.19 -13.22 21.57
N LEU A 183 -8.07 -14.20 21.70
CA LEU A 183 -8.10 -15.40 20.85
C LEU A 183 -8.22 -15.03 19.38
N ARG A 184 -9.22 -14.21 19.03
CA ARG A 184 -9.46 -13.81 17.64
C ARG A 184 -8.37 -12.93 17.08
N MET A 185 -7.81 -12.01 17.88
CA MET A 185 -6.67 -11.19 17.51
C MET A 185 -5.43 -12.04 17.24
N ALA A 186 -5.16 -13.08 18.04
CA ALA A 186 -4.05 -13.99 17.81
C ALA A 186 -4.24 -14.81 16.53
N GLN A 187 -5.46 -15.30 16.25
CA GLN A 187 -5.79 -15.99 15.00
C GLN A 187 -5.53 -15.12 13.76
N CYS A 188 -6.07 -13.90 13.75
CA CYS A 188 -5.81 -12.94 12.66
C CYS A 188 -4.33 -12.55 12.61
N GLY A 189 -3.71 -12.32 13.76
CA GLY A 189 -2.30 -11.94 13.90
C GLY A 189 -1.35 -12.97 13.30
N ALA A 190 -1.57 -14.24 13.53
CA ALA A 190 -0.77 -15.31 12.96
C ALA A 190 -0.83 -15.33 11.41
N ILE A 191 -2.01 -15.06 10.85
CA ILE A 191 -2.17 -14.91 9.38
C ILE A 191 -1.36 -13.70 8.87
N LEU A 192 -1.45 -12.57 9.54
CA LEU A 192 -0.75 -11.34 9.14
C LEU A 192 0.77 -11.53 9.18
N ILE A 193 1.31 -12.06 10.30
CA ILE A 193 2.74 -12.33 10.46
C ILE A 193 3.22 -13.30 9.39
N TYR A 194 2.48 -14.39 9.14
CA TYR A 194 2.81 -15.38 8.12
C TYR A 194 3.01 -14.76 6.73
N TYR A 195 2.10 -13.90 6.30
CA TYR A 195 2.22 -13.27 4.99
C TYR A 195 3.27 -12.16 4.95
N ARG A 196 3.38 -11.34 6.01
CA ARG A 196 4.37 -10.25 6.08
C ARG A 196 5.80 -10.78 6.11
N ALA A 197 6.07 -11.84 6.87
CA ALA A 197 7.40 -12.44 6.93
C ALA A 197 7.87 -12.96 5.55
N ARG A 198 6.98 -13.65 4.84
CA ARG A 198 7.25 -14.15 3.48
C ARG A 198 7.40 -13.06 2.45
N PHE A 199 6.56 -12.02 2.53
CA PHE A 199 6.69 -10.84 1.68
C PHE A 199 8.00 -10.12 1.94
N CYS A 200 8.38 -9.92 3.21
CA CYS A 200 9.63 -9.27 3.59
C CYS A 200 10.85 -10.05 3.09
N LYS A 201 10.80 -11.40 3.10
CA LYS A 201 11.87 -12.22 2.54
C LYS A 201 12.06 -11.98 1.04
N LEU A 202 10.97 -12.03 0.25
CA LEU A 202 11.03 -11.71 -1.18
C LEU A 202 11.50 -10.27 -1.41
N LEU A 203 10.97 -9.34 -0.60
CA LEU A 203 11.34 -7.93 -0.69
C LEU A 203 12.83 -7.72 -0.45
N ALA A 204 13.43 -8.45 0.52
CA ALA A 204 14.86 -8.38 0.80
C ALA A 204 15.69 -8.80 -0.41
N ASP A 205 15.33 -9.93 -1.05
CA ASP A 205 16.08 -10.46 -2.18
C ASP A 205 16.01 -9.51 -3.41
N TYR A 206 14.82 -9.07 -3.78
CA TYR A 206 14.63 -8.16 -4.92
C TYR A 206 15.17 -6.76 -4.66
N ALA A 207 14.98 -6.21 -3.45
CA ALA A 207 15.46 -4.88 -3.10
C ALA A 207 16.99 -4.83 -3.04
N ALA A 208 17.65 -5.87 -2.52
CA ALA A 208 19.12 -5.98 -2.52
C ALA A 208 19.68 -5.97 -3.95
N SER A 209 19.04 -6.70 -4.89
CA SER A 209 19.45 -6.71 -6.30
C SER A 209 19.27 -5.32 -6.93
N ALA A 210 18.09 -4.70 -6.80
CA ALA A 210 17.80 -3.39 -7.35
C ALA A 210 18.72 -2.31 -6.77
N HIS A 211 19.01 -2.38 -5.46
CA HIS A 211 19.88 -1.44 -4.77
C HIS A 211 21.33 -1.56 -5.23
N ARG A 212 21.83 -2.79 -5.40
CA ARG A 212 23.19 -3.05 -5.93
C ARG A 212 23.37 -2.47 -7.32
N GLU A 213 22.41 -2.66 -8.20
CA GLU A 213 22.46 -2.10 -9.55
C GLU A 213 22.42 -0.56 -9.53
N CYS A 214 21.46 0.03 -8.78
CA CYS A 214 21.30 1.48 -8.68
C CYS A 214 22.53 2.16 -8.05
N SER A 215 23.14 1.54 -7.02
CA SER A 215 24.32 2.07 -6.34
C SER A 215 25.63 1.80 -7.11
N GLY A 216 25.58 0.99 -8.17
CA GLY A 216 26.77 0.53 -8.89
C GLY A 216 27.64 -0.43 -8.06
N GLY A 217 27.00 -1.27 -7.25
CA GLY A 217 27.66 -2.30 -6.44
C GLY A 217 28.37 -1.78 -5.18
N ARG A 218 28.20 -0.49 -4.85
CA ARG A 218 28.93 0.16 -3.74
C ARG A 218 28.27 -0.03 -2.37
N GLU A 219 26.98 -0.35 -2.35
CA GLU A 219 26.19 -0.41 -1.13
C GLU A 219 25.38 -1.70 -1.08
N GLU A 220 25.30 -2.30 0.08
CA GLU A 220 24.49 -3.47 0.35
C GLU A 220 23.25 -3.04 1.15
N LEU A 221 22.06 -3.35 0.63
CA LEU A 221 20.78 -3.15 1.31
C LEU A 221 20.32 -4.47 1.91
N THR A 222 19.99 -4.47 3.20
CA THR A 222 19.42 -5.63 3.89
C THR A 222 18.13 -5.27 4.59
N LEU A 223 17.20 -6.23 4.61
CA LEU A 223 15.90 -6.10 5.26
C LEU A 223 15.70 -7.25 6.24
N ALA A 224 15.14 -6.97 7.43
CA ALA A 224 14.78 -7.98 8.40
C ALA A 224 13.38 -7.70 8.95
N TYR A 225 12.48 -8.68 8.87
CA TYR A 225 11.16 -8.58 9.48
C TYR A 225 11.25 -8.78 10.99
N ARG A 226 10.60 -7.89 11.74
CA ARG A 226 10.50 -7.94 13.20
C ARG A 226 9.05 -7.97 13.64
N THR A 227 8.78 -8.80 14.64
CA THR A 227 7.47 -8.88 15.31
C THR A 227 7.67 -8.98 16.82
N VAL A 228 6.63 -9.29 17.58
CA VAL A 228 6.71 -9.42 19.05
C VAL A 228 7.70 -10.51 19.47
N GLY A 229 8.43 -10.26 20.57
CA GLY A 229 9.59 -11.06 20.96
C GLY A 229 9.35 -12.54 21.26
N THR A 230 8.12 -12.95 21.57
CA THR A 230 7.77 -14.37 21.79
C THR A 230 7.64 -15.16 20.48
N VAL A 231 7.49 -14.49 19.34
CA VAL A 231 7.48 -15.15 18.02
C VAL A 231 8.92 -15.32 17.57
N ALA A 232 9.49 -16.48 17.90
CA ALA A 232 10.91 -16.78 17.65
C ALA A 232 11.22 -16.90 16.16
N ASP A 233 10.32 -17.52 15.38
CA ASP A 233 10.42 -17.65 13.93
C ASP A 233 9.11 -17.20 13.25
N PRO A 234 9.08 -16.00 12.64
CA PRO A 234 7.90 -15.54 11.90
C PRO A 234 7.57 -16.35 10.65
N MET A 235 8.51 -17.20 10.20
CA MET A 235 8.32 -18.11 9.06
C MET A 235 7.72 -19.47 9.48
N ALA A 236 7.59 -19.74 10.76
CA ALA A 236 6.98 -20.94 11.31
C ALA A 236 5.52 -21.16 10.83
N PRO A 237 4.95 -22.35 10.98
CA PRO A 237 3.53 -22.61 10.75
C PRO A 237 2.62 -21.64 11.51
N GLN A 238 1.46 -21.31 10.92
CA GLN A 238 0.52 -20.34 11.53
C GLN A 238 0.06 -20.77 12.92
N GLU A 239 -0.08 -22.07 13.18
CA GLU A 239 -0.45 -22.64 14.48
C GLU A 239 0.60 -22.31 15.55
N THR A 240 1.88 -22.47 15.22
CA THR A 240 2.99 -22.13 16.12
C THR A 240 3.03 -20.64 16.44
N VAL A 241 2.88 -19.79 15.40
CA VAL A 241 2.83 -18.32 15.57
C VAL A 241 1.62 -17.92 16.42
N PHE A 242 0.47 -18.58 16.22
CA PHE A 242 -0.73 -18.34 17.02
C PHE A 242 -0.50 -18.65 18.51
N GLU A 243 0.07 -19.82 18.84
CA GLU A 243 0.38 -20.21 20.22
C GLU A 243 1.36 -19.22 20.89
N GLN A 244 2.37 -18.77 20.15
CA GLN A 244 3.35 -17.78 20.61
C GLN A 244 2.72 -16.41 20.83
N LEU A 245 1.77 -16.00 20.00
CA LEU A 245 0.99 -14.75 20.21
C LEU A 245 0.09 -14.87 21.44
N MET A 246 -0.56 -16.02 21.65
CA MET A 246 -1.37 -16.26 22.84
C MET A 246 -0.51 -16.23 24.12
N ALA A 247 0.70 -16.77 24.08
CA ALA A 247 1.65 -16.67 25.19
C ALA A 247 2.02 -15.20 25.45
N HIS A 248 2.38 -14.43 24.40
CA HIS A 248 2.70 -13.01 24.53
C HIS A 248 1.57 -12.21 25.17
N GLN A 249 0.32 -12.48 24.79
CA GLN A 249 -0.84 -11.81 25.37
C GLN A 249 -1.03 -12.13 26.86
N ARG A 250 -0.79 -13.38 27.25
CA ARG A 250 -0.86 -13.77 28.69
C ARG A 250 0.22 -13.07 29.51
N ASP A 251 1.45 -13.06 29.00
CA ASP A 251 2.59 -12.47 29.69
C ASP A 251 2.46 -10.93 29.85
N HIS A 252 1.79 -10.29 28.88
CA HIS A 252 1.61 -8.83 28.88
C HIS A 252 0.25 -8.36 29.41
N TYR A 253 -0.60 -9.26 29.91
CA TYR A 253 -1.96 -8.94 30.36
C TYR A 253 -1.99 -7.79 31.38
N HIS A 254 -1.20 -7.89 32.45
CA HIS A 254 -1.14 -6.84 33.47
C HIS A 254 -0.54 -5.55 32.97
N ALA A 255 0.44 -5.62 32.08
CA ALA A 255 1.03 -4.44 31.44
C ALA A 255 0.04 -3.73 30.49
N GLU A 256 -0.78 -4.49 29.75
CA GLU A 256 -1.86 -3.92 28.91
C GLU A 256 -2.91 -3.22 29.77
N LEU A 257 -3.32 -3.80 30.90
CA LEU A 257 -4.26 -3.16 31.83
C LEU A 257 -3.68 -1.87 32.43
N ALA A 258 -2.44 -1.92 32.92
CA ALA A 258 -1.78 -0.78 33.54
C ALA A 258 -1.53 0.37 32.54
N SER A 259 -1.09 0.05 31.31
CA SER A 259 -0.81 1.05 30.27
C SER A 259 -2.04 1.48 29.48
N ARG A 260 -3.14 0.73 29.55
CA ARG A 260 -4.35 0.91 28.73
C ARG A 260 -4.08 0.81 27.22
N LEU A 261 -3.01 0.12 26.84
CA LEU A 261 -2.54 -0.05 25.49
C LEU A 261 -2.52 -1.52 25.07
N CYS A 262 -2.85 -1.80 23.83
CA CYS A 262 -2.65 -3.11 23.22
C CYS A 262 -1.15 -3.30 22.96
N LEU A 263 -0.51 -4.28 23.61
CA LEU A 263 0.94 -4.50 23.54
C LEU A 263 1.31 -5.70 22.66
N SER A 264 0.36 -6.59 22.39
CA SER A 264 0.61 -7.89 21.76
C SER A 264 0.00 -8.00 20.37
N GLY A 265 0.83 -8.22 19.34
CA GLY A 265 0.36 -8.55 18.00
C GLY A 265 1.01 -7.75 16.86
N PRO A 266 0.59 -8.00 15.60
CA PRO A 266 1.24 -7.50 14.38
C PRO A 266 1.15 -5.98 14.17
N HIS A 267 0.41 -5.24 14.98
CA HIS A 267 0.47 -3.77 15.01
C HIS A 267 1.80 -3.24 15.58
N LYS A 268 2.64 -4.13 16.16
CA LYS A 268 4.02 -3.85 16.59
C LYS A 268 5.07 -4.23 15.55
N ASP A 269 4.68 -4.91 14.46
CA ASP A 269 5.62 -5.36 13.43
C ASP A 269 6.38 -4.21 12.78
N ASP A 270 7.58 -4.53 12.31
CA ASP A 270 8.43 -3.62 11.55
C ASP A 270 9.27 -4.36 10.51
N ILE A 271 9.84 -3.60 9.56
CA ILE A 271 10.94 -4.02 8.70
C ILE A 271 12.15 -3.17 9.09
N GLU A 272 13.18 -3.81 9.64
CA GLU A 272 14.46 -3.16 9.82
C GLU A 272 15.18 -3.06 8.48
N VAL A 273 15.59 -1.85 8.13
CA VAL A 273 16.32 -1.55 6.90
C VAL A 273 17.73 -1.15 7.26
N SER A 274 18.73 -1.82 6.68
CA SER A 274 20.14 -1.48 6.88
C SER A 274 20.86 -1.30 5.54
N ILE A 275 21.80 -0.36 5.49
CA ILE A 275 22.67 -0.09 4.33
C ILE A 275 24.11 -0.20 4.81
N GLY A 276 24.89 -1.11 4.19
CA GLY A 276 26.26 -1.37 4.60
C GLY A 276 26.40 -1.80 6.06
N GLY A 277 25.42 -2.53 6.60
CA GLY A 277 25.37 -3.00 7.97
C GLY A 277 24.93 -1.96 9.01
N ALA A 278 24.71 -0.69 8.63
CA ALA A 278 24.23 0.36 9.52
C ALA A 278 22.71 0.58 9.35
N ALA A 279 21.99 0.88 10.45
CA ALA A 279 20.58 1.16 10.41
C ALA A 279 20.27 2.36 9.51
N ALA A 280 19.53 2.14 8.42
CA ALA A 280 19.28 3.16 7.41
C ALA A 280 18.55 4.38 7.96
N ARG A 281 17.61 4.18 8.88
CA ARG A 281 16.85 5.26 9.53
C ARG A 281 17.74 6.34 10.15
N THR A 282 18.85 5.93 10.77
CA THR A 282 19.71 6.83 11.57
C THR A 282 20.93 7.32 10.78
N PHE A 283 21.48 6.48 9.92
CA PHE A 283 22.83 6.71 9.36
C PHE A 283 22.83 6.93 7.84
N SER A 284 21.71 6.75 7.14
CA SER A 284 21.70 6.93 5.68
C SER A 284 21.74 8.40 5.27
N SER A 285 22.54 8.71 4.25
CA SER A 285 22.50 9.98 3.54
C SER A 285 21.17 10.15 2.76
N GLN A 286 20.89 11.37 2.30
CA GLN A 286 19.70 11.60 1.46
C GLN A 286 19.71 10.75 0.18
N GLY A 287 20.89 10.65 -0.46
CA GLY A 287 21.05 9.83 -1.65
C GLY A 287 20.81 8.34 -1.40
N GLN A 288 21.33 7.82 -0.29
CA GLN A 288 21.10 6.43 0.14
C GLN A 288 19.63 6.17 0.46
N THR A 289 18.97 7.08 1.16
CA THR A 289 17.54 7.02 1.45
C THR A 289 16.71 6.92 0.17
N ARG A 290 16.98 7.79 -0.81
CA ARG A 290 16.29 7.79 -2.12
C ARG A 290 16.53 6.48 -2.88
N THR A 291 17.78 6.01 -2.92
CA THR A 291 18.11 4.75 -3.59
C THR A 291 17.42 3.56 -2.90
N ALA A 292 17.41 3.51 -1.57
CA ALA A 292 16.76 2.43 -0.83
C ALA A 292 15.23 2.43 -1.04
N ALA A 293 14.56 3.59 -0.94
CA ALA A 293 13.12 3.70 -1.19
C ALA A 293 12.76 3.26 -2.62
N LEU A 294 13.52 3.73 -3.61
CA LEU A 294 13.37 3.30 -5.00
C LEU A 294 13.53 1.78 -5.14
N SER A 295 14.56 1.20 -4.51
CA SER A 295 14.82 -0.24 -4.56
C SER A 295 13.67 -1.04 -3.96
N LEU A 296 13.05 -0.58 -2.86
CA LEU A 296 11.88 -1.20 -2.26
C LEU A 296 10.67 -1.18 -3.20
N LYS A 297 10.44 -0.06 -3.90
CA LYS A 297 9.30 0.08 -4.81
C LYS A 297 9.46 -0.73 -6.11
N LEU A 298 10.67 -0.82 -6.63
CA LEU A 298 10.98 -1.71 -7.75
C LEU A 298 10.87 -3.18 -7.35
N ALA A 299 11.36 -3.54 -6.15
CA ALA A 299 11.19 -4.88 -5.60
C ALA A 299 9.71 -5.26 -5.40
N GLU A 300 8.87 -4.33 -4.93
CA GLU A 300 7.43 -4.52 -4.84
C GLU A 300 6.84 -4.89 -6.20
N ARG A 301 7.20 -4.17 -7.27
CA ARG A 301 6.76 -4.46 -8.65
C ARG A 301 7.19 -5.86 -9.10
N ASP A 302 8.44 -6.23 -8.84
CA ASP A 302 8.98 -7.53 -9.24
C ASP A 302 8.28 -8.67 -8.47
N ILE A 303 7.97 -8.50 -7.18
CA ILE A 303 7.16 -9.45 -6.38
C ILE A 303 5.76 -9.61 -6.96
N PHE A 304 5.08 -8.52 -7.34
CA PHE A 304 3.77 -8.62 -7.98
C PHE A 304 3.84 -9.43 -9.27
N ARG A 305 4.86 -9.18 -10.10
CA ARG A 305 5.07 -9.92 -11.35
C ARG A 305 5.34 -11.41 -11.09
N GLU A 306 6.18 -11.74 -10.11
CA GLU A 306 6.46 -13.12 -9.73
C GLU A 306 5.20 -13.86 -9.25
N LEU A 307 4.46 -13.25 -8.30
CA LEU A 307 3.35 -13.90 -7.63
C LEU A 307 2.06 -13.97 -8.47
N THR A 308 1.90 -13.07 -9.45
CA THR A 308 0.69 -13.01 -10.29
C THR A 308 0.90 -13.47 -11.73
N GLY A 309 2.14 -13.50 -12.20
CA GLY A 309 2.51 -13.71 -13.61
C GLY A 309 2.27 -12.48 -14.51
N PHE A 310 1.84 -11.34 -13.96
CA PHE A 310 1.54 -10.11 -14.69
C PHE A 310 2.24 -8.91 -14.06
N SER A 311 2.71 -8.00 -14.91
CA SER A 311 3.22 -6.71 -14.43
C SER A 311 2.07 -5.88 -13.85
N PRO A 312 2.20 -5.36 -12.62
CA PRO A 312 1.24 -4.40 -12.09
C PRO A 312 1.32 -3.08 -12.87
N VAL A 313 0.27 -2.28 -12.80
CA VAL A 313 0.29 -0.89 -13.29
C VAL A 313 1.18 -0.07 -12.35
N LEU A 314 2.20 0.56 -12.88
CA LEU A 314 3.15 1.38 -12.12
C LEU A 314 2.69 2.84 -12.16
N LEU A 315 2.57 3.45 -10.99
CA LEU A 315 2.10 4.82 -10.80
C LEU A 315 3.23 5.63 -10.13
N LEU A 316 3.89 6.51 -10.89
CA LEU A 316 5.00 7.35 -10.43
C LEU A 316 4.49 8.78 -10.24
N ASP A 317 4.28 9.18 -9.00
CA ASP A 317 3.71 10.47 -8.64
C ASP A 317 4.80 11.47 -8.23
N ASP A 318 5.18 12.36 -9.13
CA ASP A 318 6.23 13.37 -8.99
C ASP A 318 7.62 12.82 -8.55
N VAL A 319 7.85 11.51 -8.70
CA VAL A 319 9.08 10.84 -8.22
C VAL A 319 10.29 11.19 -9.05
N LEU A 320 10.12 11.30 -10.38
CA LEU A 320 11.25 11.52 -11.27
C LEU A 320 11.91 12.88 -11.04
N SER A 321 11.14 13.91 -10.64
CA SER A 321 11.67 15.23 -10.31
C SER A 321 12.58 15.24 -9.08
N GLU A 322 12.38 14.28 -8.18
CA GLU A 322 13.17 14.11 -6.95
C GLU A 322 14.48 13.32 -7.17
N LEU A 323 14.65 12.72 -8.34
CA LEU A 323 15.79 11.88 -8.67
C LEU A 323 16.83 12.61 -9.51
N ASP A 324 18.09 12.35 -9.26
CA ASP A 324 19.16 12.76 -10.16
C ASP A 324 19.11 12.02 -11.51
N PRO A 325 19.76 12.53 -12.58
CA PRO A 325 19.66 11.95 -13.92
C PRO A 325 20.01 10.47 -14.00
N ARG A 326 20.98 9.99 -13.21
CA ARG A 326 21.39 8.58 -13.20
C ARG A 326 20.29 7.67 -12.63
N ARG A 327 19.62 8.10 -11.56
CA ARG A 327 18.51 7.35 -10.97
C ARG A 327 17.26 7.43 -11.84
N GLN A 328 17.02 8.57 -12.50
CA GLN A 328 15.94 8.70 -13.48
C GLN A 328 16.13 7.68 -14.60
N GLU A 329 17.32 7.62 -15.23
CA GLU A 329 17.64 6.66 -16.28
C GLU A 329 17.48 5.21 -15.79
N PHE A 330 17.93 4.90 -14.59
CA PHE A 330 17.78 3.58 -14.00
C PHE A 330 16.29 3.16 -13.87
N VAL A 331 15.43 4.08 -13.41
CA VAL A 331 13.98 3.83 -13.32
C VAL A 331 13.41 3.63 -14.71
N LEU A 332 13.67 4.55 -15.64
CA LEU A 332 13.13 4.53 -16.99
C LEU A 332 13.50 3.24 -17.74
N ASN A 333 14.72 2.73 -17.57
CA ASN A 333 15.15 1.47 -18.17
C ASN A 333 14.46 0.24 -17.56
N ARG A 334 13.97 0.34 -16.32
CA ARG A 334 13.31 -0.78 -15.63
C ARG A 334 11.79 -0.80 -15.73
N ILE A 335 11.14 0.29 -16.08
CA ILE A 335 9.67 0.37 -16.15
C ILE A 335 9.06 -0.33 -17.37
N SER A 336 9.87 -0.83 -18.30
CA SER A 336 9.41 -1.55 -19.48
C SER A 336 8.62 -2.83 -19.13
N GLY A 337 7.69 -3.24 -20.01
CA GLY A 337 6.95 -4.50 -19.91
C GLY A 337 5.68 -4.44 -19.05
N GLY A 338 5.10 -3.26 -18.85
CA GLY A 338 3.80 -3.03 -18.18
C GLY A 338 3.32 -1.61 -18.44
N GLN A 339 2.09 -1.31 -18.03
CA GLN A 339 1.55 0.04 -18.11
C GLN A 339 2.14 0.91 -17.00
N VAL A 340 2.49 2.15 -17.36
CA VAL A 340 3.09 3.13 -16.46
C VAL A 340 2.37 4.47 -16.57
N PHE A 341 2.14 5.10 -15.43
CA PHE A 341 1.67 6.47 -15.30
C PHE A 341 2.75 7.30 -14.62
N ILE A 342 3.06 8.45 -15.16
CA ILE A 342 4.09 9.35 -14.63
C ILE A 342 3.48 10.74 -14.52
N THR A 343 3.48 11.33 -13.33
CA THR A 343 3.10 12.73 -13.17
C THR A 343 4.33 13.61 -13.18
N CYS A 344 4.23 14.79 -13.79
CA CYS A 344 5.26 15.81 -13.79
C CYS A 344 4.62 17.22 -13.87
N CYS A 345 5.43 18.24 -13.53
CA CYS A 345 5.02 19.63 -13.63
C CYS A 345 5.39 20.25 -14.99
N GLU A 346 6.44 19.76 -15.63
CA GLU A 346 6.98 20.28 -16.90
C GLU A 346 7.01 19.16 -17.96
N GLU A 347 6.66 19.55 -19.18
CA GLU A 347 6.46 18.67 -20.33
C GLU A 347 7.78 18.20 -20.99
N ASP A 348 8.80 19.03 -20.97
CA ASP A 348 9.89 19.08 -21.96
C ASP A 348 10.86 17.89 -22.04
N ARG A 349 10.88 16.95 -21.09
CA ARG A 349 11.88 15.87 -21.08
C ARG A 349 11.34 14.46 -21.19
N LEU A 350 10.16 14.20 -20.70
CA LEU A 350 9.64 12.83 -20.59
C LEU A 350 8.89 12.39 -21.85
N GLU A 351 8.24 13.31 -22.52
CA GLU A 351 7.50 13.08 -23.77
C GLU A 351 8.40 12.53 -24.88
N THR A 352 9.56 13.17 -25.06
CA THR A 352 10.53 12.80 -26.12
C THR A 352 11.23 11.47 -25.83
N LEU A 353 11.33 11.09 -24.55
CA LEU A 353 12.09 9.89 -24.11
C LEU A 353 11.25 8.62 -24.08
N LEU A 354 9.95 8.70 -23.81
CA LEU A 354 9.15 7.53 -23.47
C LEU A 354 8.13 7.15 -24.55
N GLY A 355 7.70 8.06 -25.41
CA GLY A 355 6.52 7.89 -26.24
C GLY A 355 5.26 7.66 -25.37
N GLY A 356 4.10 7.48 -25.94
CA GLY A 356 2.87 7.23 -25.22
C GLY A 356 1.91 8.40 -25.22
N LYS A 357 0.93 8.41 -24.30
CA LYS A 357 -0.12 9.42 -24.25
C LYS A 357 0.21 10.49 -23.22
N VAL A 358 0.11 11.74 -23.61
CA VAL A 358 0.19 12.90 -22.70
C VAL A 358 -1.21 13.37 -22.33
N LEU A 359 -1.41 13.64 -21.06
CA LEU A 359 -2.67 14.09 -20.47
C LEU A 359 -2.40 15.36 -19.67
N HIS A 360 -3.01 16.45 -20.07
CA HIS A 360 -2.90 17.73 -19.32
C HIS A 360 -3.98 17.81 -18.25
N VAL A 361 -3.59 18.16 -17.03
CA VAL A 361 -4.52 18.28 -15.90
C VAL A 361 -4.53 19.72 -15.41
N GLU A 362 -5.69 20.34 -15.48
CA GLU A 362 -5.94 21.69 -15.02
C GLU A 362 -7.28 21.75 -14.27
N ASN A 363 -7.26 22.29 -13.03
CA ASN A 363 -8.45 22.51 -12.20
C ASN A 363 -9.40 21.29 -12.07
N GLY A 364 -8.85 20.09 -11.90
CA GLY A 364 -9.63 18.86 -11.81
C GLY A 364 -10.27 18.42 -13.13
N LYS A 365 -9.66 18.80 -14.26
CA LYS A 365 -10.06 18.35 -15.59
C LYS A 365 -8.84 17.82 -16.33
N VAL A 366 -9.04 16.78 -17.11
CA VAL A 366 -8.07 16.28 -18.08
C VAL A 366 -8.49 16.85 -19.45
N ILE A 367 -7.55 17.54 -20.08
CA ILE A 367 -7.74 18.28 -21.34
C ILE A 367 -7.05 17.53 -22.47
#